data_edf8607ab454c5b3598da1b3ad9fa2b3
#
_entry.id   edf8607ab454c5b3598da1b3ad9fa2b3
#
_cell.length_a   1.000
_cell.length_b   1.000
_cell.length_c   1.000
_cell.angle_alpha   90.00
_cell.angle_beta   90.00
_cell.angle_gamma   90.00
#
_symmetry.space_group_name_H-M   'P 1'
#
loop_
_entity.id
_entity.type
_entity.pdbx_description
1 polymer ?
#
loop_
_entity_poly.entity_id
_entity_poly.type
_entity_poly.pdbx_seq_one_letter_code
_entity_poly.pdbx_strand_id
1 'polypeptide(L)'
;GTITLVSKKHKLEITTLRKDVETDGRHAEVEYIDDWKLDSERRDFTINAIYLDINGKIFDPQMGTVDLKNNNVKFIGDPHKRIEEDYLRIIRFIRFKIMYDSKVEATTNNAIKQNLIGIKKISKERILVELFKILNLKSFINLNESTYLKEIFNLIFPEFANLKRLERLKKILNTSKINLNLLLAILLIDKDSNHEYFCHKY
;
A
#
# COMPACT_ATOMS: atom_id res chain seq x y z
N GLY A 1 8.17 -5.35 -20.08
CA GLY A 1 7.28 -4.22 -20.05
C GLY A 1 5.83 -4.60 -19.75
N THR A 2 5.02 -3.59 -19.52
CA THR A 2 3.58 -3.76 -19.32
C THR A 2 2.82 -3.08 -20.44
N ILE A 3 1.87 -3.77 -21.05
CA ILE A 3 0.93 -3.22 -22.02
C ILE A 3 -0.44 -3.15 -21.39
N THR A 4 -1.10 -2.00 -21.48
CA THR A 4 -2.47 -1.83 -20.98
C THR A 4 -3.45 -1.80 -22.14
N LEU A 5 -4.36 -2.76 -22.18
CA LEU A 5 -5.50 -2.79 -23.09
C LEU A 5 -6.71 -2.18 -22.41
N VAL A 6 -7.33 -1.19 -23.03
CA VAL A 6 -8.50 -0.50 -22.49
C VAL A 6 -9.68 -0.69 -23.44
N SER A 7 -10.78 -1.23 -22.94
CA SER A 7 -12.07 -1.27 -23.61
C SER A 7 -13.10 -0.46 -22.81
N LYS A 8 -14.30 -0.23 -23.36
CA LYS A 8 -15.38 0.53 -22.68
C LYS A 8 -15.74 -0.02 -21.28
N LYS A 9 -15.51 -1.32 -21.02
CA LYS A 9 -15.92 -1.99 -19.78
C LYS A 9 -14.76 -2.61 -18.99
N HIS A 10 -13.60 -2.81 -19.60
CA HIS A 10 -12.49 -3.57 -19.02
C HIS A 10 -11.14 -2.89 -19.27
N LYS A 11 -10.30 -2.94 -18.26
CA LYS A 11 -8.88 -2.61 -18.35
C LYS A 11 -8.10 -3.89 -18.06
N LEU A 12 -7.26 -4.31 -19.01
CA LEU A 12 -6.41 -5.48 -18.89
C LEU A 12 -4.94 -5.06 -18.99
N GLU A 13 -4.14 -5.46 -18.03
CA GLU A 13 -2.70 -5.23 -18.02
C GLU A 13 -1.98 -6.55 -18.32
N ILE A 14 -1.18 -6.55 -19.38
CA ILE A 14 -0.35 -7.69 -19.79
C ILE A 14 1.09 -7.34 -19.47
N THR A 15 1.72 -8.13 -18.60
CA THR A 15 3.09 -7.91 -18.14
C THR A 15 3.92 -9.16 -18.38
N THR A 16 5.11 -9.02 -18.94
CA THR A 16 6.08 -10.12 -19.06
C THR A 16 6.66 -10.47 -17.69
N LEU A 17 6.90 -11.76 -17.45
CA LEU A 17 7.65 -12.21 -16.28
C LEU A 17 9.08 -11.67 -16.37
N ARG A 18 9.66 -11.29 -15.24
CA ARG A 18 11.00 -10.73 -15.19
C ARG A 18 11.68 -10.96 -13.85
N LYS A 19 12.99 -10.92 -13.88
CA LYS A 19 13.86 -10.81 -12.72
C LYS A 19 14.49 -9.43 -12.71
N ASP A 20 14.53 -8.78 -11.56
CA ASP A 20 15.24 -7.53 -11.37
C ASP A 20 16.73 -7.82 -11.12
N VAL A 21 17.62 -7.29 -11.97
CA VAL A 21 19.08 -7.51 -11.88
C VAL A 21 19.69 -6.46 -10.95
N GLU A 22 19.38 -5.17 -11.19
CA GLU A 22 19.74 -4.05 -10.33
C GLU A 22 18.54 -3.14 -10.15
N THR A 23 18.33 -2.59 -8.94
CA THR A 23 17.23 -1.69 -8.65
C THR A 23 17.69 -0.45 -7.89
N ASP A 24 17.17 0.72 -8.26
CA ASP A 24 17.29 1.98 -7.52
C ASP A 24 15.97 2.41 -6.85
N GLY A 25 15.01 1.49 -6.75
CA GLY A 25 13.66 1.71 -6.23
C GLY A 25 12.67 2.25 -7.24
N ARG A 26 13.10 2.90 -8.32
CA ARG A 26 12.25 3.42 -9.40
C ARG A 26 12.50 2.73 -10.73
N HIS A 27 13.74 2.49 -11.04
CA HIS A 27 14.16 1.80 -12.25
C HIS A 27 14.84 0.51 -11.86
N ALA A 28 14.55 -0.52 -12.62
CA ALA A 28 15.21 -1.79 -12.52
C ALA A 28 15.79 -2.15 -13.88
N GLU A 29 17.05 -2.53 -13.92
CA GLU A 29 17.55 -3.31 -15.03
C GLU A 29 16.94 -4.70 -14.92
N VAL A 30 16.22 -5.12 -15.97
CA VAL A 30 15.37 -6.31 -15.90
C VAL A 30 15.78 -7.34 -16.93
N GLU A 31 15.81 -8.57 -16.53
CA GLU A 31 15.93 -9.74 -17.40
C GLU A 31 14.54 -10.37 -17.55
N TYR A 32 14.10 -10.59 -18.81
CA TYR A 32 12.85 -11.29 -19.07
C TYR A 32 13.05 -12.79 -18.92
N ILE A 33 12.12 -13.42 -18.21
CA ILE A 33 12.20 -14.84 -17.84
C ILE A 33 10.86 -15.53 -18.08
N ASP A 34 10.88 -16.87 -18.09
CA ASP A 34 9.68 -17.71 -18.16
C ASP A 34 9.40 -18.45 -16.84
N ASP A 35 10.12 -18.11 -15.78
CA ASP A 35 10.01 -18.74 -14.46
C ASP A 35 9.15 -17.89 -13.51
N TRP A 36 7.98 -18.40 -13.16
CA TRP A 36 7.03 -17.78 -12.24
C TRP A 36 7.57 -17.67 -10.81
N LYS A 37 8.42 -18.61 -10.40
CA LYS A 37 9.03 -18.59 -9.07
C LYS A 37 10.00 -17.42 -8.95
N LEU A 38 10.87 -17.24 -9.92
CA LEU A 38 11.81 -16.11 -9.96
C LEU A 38 11.06 -14.77 -10.06
N ASP A 39 9.99 -14.67 -10.87
CA ASP A 39 9.16 -13.45 -10.90
C ASP A 39 8.51 -13.17 -9.54
N SER A 40 8.13 -14.22 -8.78
CA SER A 40 7.54 -14.05 -7.47
C SER A 40 8.50 -13.45 -6.45
N GLU A 41 9.79 -13.78 -6.51
CA GLU A 41 10.81 -13.37 -5.56
C GLU A 41 11.06 -11.85 -5.56
N ARG A 42 10.85 -11.17 -6.69
CA ARG A 42 10.99 -9.71 -6.78
C ARG A 42 9.77 -8.93 -6.24
N ARG A 43 8.64 -9.60 -6.00
CA ARG A 43 7.42 -8.94 -5.52
C ARG A 43 7.55 -8.52 -4.06
N ASP A 44 6.71 -7.60 -3.61
CA ASP A 44 6.77 -7.02 -2.26
C ASP A 44 6.24 -7.98 -1.19
N PHE A 45 5.02 -8.51 -1.38
CA PHE A 45 4.32 -9.32 -0.38
C PHE A 45 3.91 -10.67 -0.94
N THR A 46 3.86 -11.69 -0.08
CA THR A 46 3.45 -13.05 -0.41
C THR A 46 2.07 -13.09 -1.09
N ILE A 47 1.11 -12.30 -0.58
CA ILE A 47 -0.25 -12.18 -1.12
C ILE A 47 -0.31 -11.58 -2.54
N ASN A 48 0.74 -10.91 -2.98
CA ASN A 48 0.87 -10.33 -4.32
C ASN A 48 1.65 -11.22 -5.29
N ALA A 49 2.03 -12.42 -4.86
CA ALA A 49 2.80 -13.40 -5.61
C ALA A 49 2.03 -14.70 -5.85
N ILE A 50 0.70 -14.61 -5.90
CA ILE A 50 -0.21 -15.71 -6.24
C ILE A 50 -0.53 -15.58 -7.73
N TYR A 51 -0.36 -16.66 -8.48
CA TYR A 51 -0.61 -16.71 -9.91
C TYR A 51 -1.75 -17.68 -10.21
N LEU A 52 -2.47 -17.41 -11.27
CA LEU A 52 -3.57 -18.23 -11.76
C LEU A 52 -3.36 -18.48 -13.25
N ASP A 53 -3.39 -19.74 -13.68
CA ASP A 53 -3.38 -20.06 -15.10
C ASP A 53 -4.78 -19.92 -15.73
N ILE A 54 -4.84 -20.05 -17.06
CA ILE A 54 -6.11 -19.94 -17.80
C ILE A 54 -7.11 -21.05 -17.46
N ASN A 55 -6.66 -22.16 -16.86
CA ASN A 55 -7.49 -23.30 -16.47
C ASN A 55 -7.94 -23.18 -14.99
N GLY A 56 -7.56 -22.10 -14.30
CA GLY A 56 -7.89 -21.89 -12.89
C GLY A 56 -6.94 -22.59 -11.92
N LYS A 57 -5.81 -23.14 -12.37
CA LYS A 57 -4.80 -23.74 -11.49
C LYS A 57 -3.97 -22.63 -10.83
N ILE A 58 -3.90 -22.70 -9.50
CA ILE A 58 -3.11 -21.75 -8.70
C ILE A 58 -1.66 -22.23 -8.63
N PHE A 59 -0.73 -21.30 -8.85
CA PHE A 59 0.68 -21.43 -8.57
C PHE A 59 1.08 -20.39 -7.52
N ASP A 60 1.54 -20.85 -6.35
CA ASP A 60 1.75 -20.00 -5.17
C ASP A 60 3.10 -20.33 -4.51
N PRO A 61 4.22 -19.92 -5.13
CA PRO A 61 5.56 -20.26 -4.66
C PRO A 61 5.95 -19.59 -3.33
N GLN A 62 5.23 -18.54 -2.92
CA GLN A 62 5.50 -17.76 -1.72
C GLN A 62 4.49 -18.02 -0.59
N MET A 63 3.63 -19.03 -0.73
CA MET A 63 2.58 -19.37 0.24
C MET A 63 1.59 -18.23 0.54
N GLY A 64 1.39 -17.34 -0.42
CA GLY A 64 0.53 -16.16 -0.29
C GLY A 64 -0.94 -16.49 -0.03
N THR A 65 -1.44 -17.62 -0.53
CA THR A 65 -2.82 -18.10 -0.26
C THR A 65 -3.02 -18.45 1.22
N VAL A 66 -2.00 -18.99 1.89
CA VAL A 66 -2.03 -19.28 3.34
C VAL A 66 -2.03 -17.96 4.12
N ASP A 67 -1.16 -17.03 3.76
CA ASP A 67 -1.10 -15.71 4.39
C ASP A 67 -2.41 -14.95 4.20
N LEU A 68 -2.99 -14.98 3.00
CA LEU A 68 -4.28 -14.33 2.71
C LEU A 68 -5.42 -14.91 3.56
N LYS A 69 -5.51 -16.23 3.70
CA LYS A 69 -6.51 -16.90 4.56
C LYS A 69 -6.38 -16.53 6.02
N ASN A 70 -5.15 -16.26 6.48
CA ASN A 70 -4.85 -15.88 7.87
C ASN A 70 -4.87 -14.35 8.09
N ASN A 71 -5.29 -13.56 7.10
CA ASN A 71 -5.19 -12.10 7.12
C ASN A 71 -3.77 -11.62 7.47
N ASN A 72 -2.76 -12.29 6.94
CA ASN A 72 -1.37 -11.96 7.19
C ASN A 72 -0.77 -11.21 5.99
N VAL A 73 -0.11 -10.09 6.24
CA VAL A 73 0.63 -9.34 5.22
C VAL A 73 2.11 -9.48 5.52
N LYS A 74 2.79 -10.28 4.70
CA LYS A 74 4.18 -10.65 4.91
C LYS A 74 5.05 -10.27 3.73
N PHE A 75 6.21 -9.68 4.00
CA PHE A 75 7.21 -9.43 2.97
C PHE A 75 7.79 -10.75 2.43
N ILE A 76 8.10 -10.78 1.14
CA ILE A 76 8.87 -11.87 0.55
C ILE A 76 10.34 -11.64 0.89
N GLY A 77 10.94 -12.58 1.64
CA GLY A 77 12.30 -12.45 2.13
C GLY A 77 12.45 -11.53 3.34
N ASP A 78 13.60 -10.92 3.49
CA ASP A 78 13.93 -10.07 4.64
C ASP A 78 13.26 -8.69 4.53
N PRO A 79 12.42 -8.26 5.50
CA PRO A 79 11.69 -7.00 5.44
C PRO A 79 12.60 -5.77 5.33
N HIS A 80 13.79 -5.78 5.99
CA HIS A 80 14.74 -4.67 5.92
C HIS A 80 15.23 -4.46 4.51
N LYS A 81 15.77 -5.51 3.89
CA LYS A 81 16.27 -5.48 2.52
C LYS A 81 15.18 -5.05 1.55
N ARG A 82 13.99 -5.61 1.69
CA ARG A 82 12.86 -5.29 0.82
C ARG A 82 12.42 -3.83 0.91
N ILE A 83 12.48 -3.23 2.10
CA ILE A 83 12.16 -1.83 2.30
C ILE A 83 13.28 -0.93 1.75
N GLU A 84 14.55 -1.30 1.94
CA GLU A 84 15.70 -0.53 1.43
C GLU A 84 15.74 -0.48 -0.10
N GLU A 85 15.31 -1.55 -0.79
CA GLU A 85 15.16 -1.55 -2.24
C GLU A 85 14.13 -0.54 -2.75
N ASP A 86 13.01 -0.34 -2.02
CA ASP A 86 11.97 0.64 -2.33
C ASP A 86 11.19 1.03 -1.06
N TYR A 87 11.47 2.21 -0.52
CA TYR A 87 10.80 2.72 0.68
C TYR A 87 9.29 2.90 0.54
N LEU A 88 8.74 2.95 -0.69
CA LEU A 88 7.30 2.98 -0.92
C LEU A 88 6.60 1.73 -0.38
N ARG A 89 7.33 0.62 -0.23
CA ARG A 89 6.81 -0.62 0.35
C ARG A 89 6.32 -0.44 1.79
N ILE A 90 6.84 0.55 2.53
CA ILE A 90 6.30 0.91 3.86
C ILE A 90 4.84 1.38 3.72
N ILE A 91 4.57 2.32 2.82
CA ILE A 91 3.21 2.86 2.60
C ILE A 91 2.29 1.77 2.06
N ARG A 92 2.80 0.94 1.15
CA ARG A 92 2.06 -0.22 0.62
C ARG A 92 1.71 -1.23 1.71
N PHE A 93 2.64 -1.50 2.65
CA PHE A 93 2.38 -2.36 3.81
C PHE A 93 1.24 -1.80 4.66
N ILE A 94 1.26 -0.50 4.99
CA ILE A 94 0.18 0.16 5.74
C ILE A 94 -1.15 -0.01 5.02
N ARG A 95 -1.19 0.18 3.69
CA ARG A 95 -2.40 -0.02 2.89
C ARG A 95 -2.96 -1.43 3.01
N PHE A 96 -2.12 -2.45 2.84
CA PHE A 96 -2.56 -3.84 2.95
C PHE A 96 -2.94 -4.22 4.38
N LYS A 97 -2.21 -3.71 5.38
CA LYS A 97 -2.57 -3.91 6.78
C LYS A 97 -3.96 -3.35 7.10
N ILE A 98 -4.28 -2.15 6.62
CA ILE A 98 -5.63 -1.56 6.77
C ILE A 98 -6.66 -2.39 6.01
N MET A 99 -6.32 -2.87 4.82
CA MET A 99 -7.23 -3.63 3.95
C MET A 99 -7.63 -4.98 4.54
N TYR A 100 -6.67 -5.69 5.14
CA TYR A 100 -6.85 -7.06 5.65
C TYR A 100 -6.91 -7.15 7.18
N ASP A 101 -6.82 -6.02 7.88
CA ASP A 101 -6.70 -5.96 9.35
C ASP A 101 -5.64 -6.94 9.90
N SER A 102 -4.49 -7.00 9.21
CA SER A 102 -3.46 -7.98 9.50
C SER A 102 -2.72 -7.68 10.81
N LYS A 103 -2.19 -8.73 11.44
CA LYS A 103 -1.22 -8.59 12.52
C LYS A 103 0.11 -8.07 11.97
N VAL A 104 0.94 -7.49 12.83
CA VAL A 104 2.29 -7.02 12.48
C VAL A 104 3.31 -7.86 13.22
N GLU A 105 4.17 -8.55 12.50
CA GLU A 105 5.29 -9.28 13.06
C GLU A 105 6.33 -8.28 13.61
N ALA A 106 7.01 -8.65 14.70
CA ALA A 106 8.03 -7.80 15.33
C ALA A 106 9.17 -7.42 14.37
N THR A 107 9.61 -8.34 13.53
CA THR A 107 10.64 -8.13 12.52
C THR A 107 10.21 -7.06 11.49
N THR A 108 8.99 -7.17 10.97
CA THR A 108 8.41 -6.19 10.05
C THR A 108 8.26 -4.81 10.71
N ASN A 109 7.78 -4.78 11.96
CA ASN A 109 7.65 -3.52 12.71
C ASN A 109 9.00 -2.82 12.89
N ASN A 110 10.04 -3.56 13.28
CA ASN A 110 11.38 -3.02 13.45
C ASN A 110 11.94 -2.50 12.12
N ALA A 111 11.80 -3.27 11.05
CA ALA A 111 12.23 -2.87 9.72
C ALA A 111 11.56 -1.57 9.25
N ILE A 112 10.25 -1.43 9.47
CA ILE A 112 9.50 -0.21 9.13
C ILE A 112 10.02 0.97 9.96
N LYS A 113 10.10 0.85 11.28
CA LYS A 113 10.50 1.95 12.18
C LYS A 113 11.91 2.46 11.85
N GLN A 114 12.85 1.56 11.58
CA GLN A 114 14.23 1.92 11.24
C GLN A 114 14.37 2.60 9.87
N ASN A 115 13.46 2.32 8.95
CA ASN A 115 13.53 2.80 7.58
C ASN A 115 12.55 3.95 7.25
N LEU A 116 11.80 4.48 8.23
CA LEU A 116 10.84 5.57 8.00
C LEU A 116 11.47 6.81 7.35
N ILE A 117 12.72 7.14 7.70
CA ILE A 117 13.43 8.28 7.12
C ILE A 117 13.60 8.16 5.60
N GLY A 118 13.65 6.95 5.07
CA GLY A 118 13.76 6.66 3.65
C GLY A 118 12.56 7.11 2.83
N ILE A 119 11.40 7.32 3.45
CA ILE A 119 10.20 7.85 2.77
C ILE A 119 10.46 9.22 2.15
N LYS A 120 11.36 10.02 2.73
CA LYS A 120 11.75 11.34 2.18
C LYS A 120 12.44 11.24 0.81
N LYS A 121 12.95 10.06 0.44
CA LYS A 121 13.59 9.82 -0.86
C LYS A 121 12.60 9.48 -1.98
N ILE A 122 11.33 9.25 -1.63
CA ILE A 122 10.29 8.87 -2.59
C ILE A 122 9.70 10.13 -3.20
N SER A 123 9.40 10.09 -4.51
CA SER A 123 8.71 11.20 -5.16
C SER A 123 7.30 11.41 -4.60
N LYS A 124 6.87 12.67 -4.53
CA LYS A 124 5.57 13.05 -3.97
C LYS A 124 4.41 12.36 -4.71
N GLU A 125 4.52 12.23 -6.03
CA GLU A 125 3.50 11.61 -6.87
C GLU A 125 3.29 10.13 -6.49
N ARG A 126 4.38 9.37 -6.24
CA ARG A 126 4.29 7.97 -5.81
C ARG A 126 3.62 7.85 -4.44
N ILE A 127 3.98 8.74 -3.51
CA ILE A 127 3.37 8.80 -2.17
C ILE A 127 1.88 9.10 -2.28
N LEU A 128 1.48 10.11 -3.07
CA LEU A 128 0.09 10.50 -3.25
C LEU A 128 -0.76 9.39 -3.88
N VAL A 129 -0.23 8.67 -4.86
CA VAL A 129 -0.95 7.53 -5.47
C VAL A 129 -1.27 6.45 -4.43
N GLU A 130 -0.32 6.11 -3.56
CA GLU A 130 -0.58 5.11 -2.50
C GLU A 130 -1.47 5.68 -1.39
N LEU A 131 -1.29 6.95 -1.00
CA LEU A 131 -2.17 7.62 -0.03
C LEU A 131 -3.63 7.61 -0.51
N PHE A 132 -3.90 7.96 -1.75
CA PHE A 132 -5.25 7.93 -2.29
C PHE A 132 -5.85 6.52 -2.32
N LYS A 133 -5.05 5.50 -2.57
CA LYS A 133 -5.49 4.10 -2.43
C LYS A 133 -5.88 3.77 -0.99
N ILE A 134 -5.11 4.25 0.01
CA ILE A 134 -5.41 4.08 1.44
C ILE A 134 -6.73 4.76 1.79
N LEU A 135 -6.87 6.05 1.44
CA LEU A 135 -8.07 6.84 1.76
C LEU A 135 -9.35 6.30 1.09
N ASN A 136 -9.23 5.60 -0.03
CA ASN A 136 -10.35 4.94 -0.70
C ASN A 136 -10.73 3.57 -0.10
N LEU A 137 -9.97 3.03 0.86
CA LEU A 137 -10.36 1.79 1.53
C LEU A 137 -11.55 2.03 2.47
N LYS A 138 -12.56 1.17 2.40
CA LYS A 138 -13.69 1.22 3.35
C LYS A 138 -13.23 1.06 4.80
N SER A 139 -12.20 0.23 5.02
CA SER A 139 -11.59 -0.02 6.33
C SER A 139 -10.77 1.15 6.88
N PHE A 140 -10.45 2.17 6.07
CA PHE A 140 -9.69 3.35 6.53
C PHE A 140 -10.41 4.08 7.69
N ILE A 141 -11.73 4.07 7.73
CA ILE A 141 -12.50 4.69 8.82
C ILE A 141 -12.20 4.07 10.20
N ASN A 142 -11.66 2.85 10.23
CA ASN A 142 -11.28 2.13 11.45
C ASN A 142 -9.81 2.36 11.84
N LEU A 143 -9.07 3.24 11.17
CA LEU A 143 -7.64 3.49 11.41
C LEU A 143 -7.32 3.72 12.89
N ASN A 144 -8.20 4.46 13.60
CA ASN A 144 -8.01 4.81 15.00
C ASN A 144 -8.19 3.63 15.98
N GLU A 145 -8.76 2.51 15.55
CA GLU A 145 -8.92 1.32 16.38
C GLU A 145 -7.59 0.60 16.60
N SER A 146 -6.61 0.83 15.72
CA SER A 146 -5.25 0.31 15.87
C SER A 146 -4.28 1.42 16.29
N THR A 147 -3.78 1.35 17.52
CA THR A 147 -2.75 2.28 18.03
C THR A 147 -1.52 2.30 17.12
N TYR A 148 -1.09 1.12 16.67
CA TYR A 148 0.03 0.97 15.74
C TYR A 148 -0.20 1.71 14.41
N LEU A 149 -1.36 1.48 13.77
CA LEU A 149 -1.66 2.12 12.48
C LEU A 149 -1.73 3.64 12.61
N LYS A 150 -2.35 4.13 13.69
CA LYS A 150 -2.45 5.56 13.97
C LYS A 150 -1.07 6.18 14.15
N GLU A 151 -0.19 5.54 14.94
CA GLU A 151 1.18 6.01 15.18
C GLU A 151 1.96 6.10 13.88
N ILE A 152 2.03 5.01 13.13
CA ILE A 152 2.80 4.96 11.88
C ILE A 152 2.22 5.90 10.81
N PHE A 153 0.88 5.97 10.68
CA PHE A 153 0.24 6.86 9.73
C PHE A 153 0.57 8.33 10.03
N ASN A 154 0.53 8.74 11.30
CA ASN A 154 0.89 10.10 11.71
C ASN A 154 2.38 10.42 11.50
N LEU A 155 3.27 9.42 11.64
CA LEU A 155 4.70 9.61 11.36
C LEU A 155 4.96 9.84 9.86
N ILE A 156 4.19 9.18 9.00
CA ILE A 156 4.32 9.29 7.54
C ILE A 156 3.59 10.52 7.01
N PHE A 157 2.41 10.82 7.54
CA PHE A 157 1.50 11.88 7.10
C PHE A 157 1.12 12.79 8.28
N PRO A 158 2.07 13.59 8.82
CA PRO A 158 1.84 14.40 10.02
C PRO A 158 0.76 15.48 9.84
N GLU A 159 0.48 15.89 8.61
CA GLU A 159 -0.58 16.85 8.28
C GLU A 159 -1.99 16.34 8.59
N PHE A 160 -2.21 15.02 8.71
CA PHE A 160 -3.51 14.42 9.07
C PHE A 160 -3.76 14.49 10.57
N ALA A 161 -3.65 15.68 11.17
CA ALA A 161 -3.79 15.90 12.61
C ALA A 161 -5.20 15.57 13.15
N ASN A 162 -6.20 15.58 12.28
CA ASN A 162 -7.60 15.43 12.66
C ASN A 162 -8.16 14.00 12.54
N LEU A 163 -7.31 12.97 12.61
CA LEU A 163 -7.74 11.55 12.50
C LEU A 163 -8.85 11.18 13.50
N LYS A 164 -8.93 11.81 14.67
CA LYS A 164 -10.03 11.60 15.63
C LYS A 164 -11.42 11.86 15.04
N ARG A 165 -11.52 12.67 13.98
CA ARG A 165 -12.79 12.93 13.30
C ARG A 165 -13.35 11.69 12.59
N LEU A 166 -12.51 10.67 12.29
CA LEU A 166 -12.97 9.40 11.74
C LEU A 166 -13.98 8.69 12.67
N GLU A 167 -13.82 8.81 13.98
CA GLU A 167 -14.75 8.21 14.95
C GLU A 167 -16.16 8.83 14.85
N ARG A 168 -16.24 10.14 14.62
CA ARG A 168 -17.51 10.81 14.39
C ARG A 168 -18.11 10.43 13.05
N LEU A 169 -17.28 10.38 12.00
CA LEU A 169 -17.71 9.93 10.68
C LEU A 169 -18.28 8.51 10.72
N LYS A 170 -17.63 7.58 11.42
CA LYS A 170 -18.09 6.20 11.58
C LYS A 170 -19.52 6.13 12.17
N LYS A 171 -19.84 7.02 13.12
CA LYS A 171 -21.18 7.07 13.73
C LYS A 171 -22.27 7.60 12.77
N ILE A 172 -21.89 8.46 11.84
CA ILE A 172 -22.83 9.12 10.91
C ILE A 172 -23.03 8.28 9.64
N LEU A 173 -21.99 7.62 9.19
CA LEU A 173 -21.98 6.90 7.92
C LEU A 173 -22.40 5.44 8.08
N ASN A 174 -23.69 5.21 7.94
CA ASN A 174 -24.27 3.86 7.84
C ASN A 174 -23.97 3.20 6.48
N THR A 175 -22.72 2.99 6.05
CA THR A 175 -22.37 2.27 4.79
C THR A 175 -22.10 3.08 3.52
N SER A 176 -22.38 4.37 3.45
CA SER A 176 -22.13 5.16 2.24
C SER A 176 -20.64 5.43 2.02
N LYS A 177 -20.20 5.33 0.76
CA LYS A 177 -18.83 5.69 0.37
C LYS A 177 -18.65 7.20 0.49
N ILE A 178 -17.65 7.63 1.27
CA ILE A 178 -17.32 9.07 1.38
C ILE A 178 -16.61 9.51 0.10
N ASN A 179 -16.97 10.70 -0.39
CA ASN A 179 -16.18 11.36 -1.43
C ASN A 179 -14.77 11.68 -0.88
N LEU A 180 -13.75 11.41 -1.69
CA LEU A 180 -12.35 11.60 -1.29
C LEU A 180 -12.05 13.05 -0.89
N ASN A 181 -12.55 14.04 -1.64
CA ASN A 181 -12.32 15.45 -1.35
C ASN A 181 -12.97 15.85 -0.01
N LEU A 182 -14.16 15.34 0.27
CA LEU A 182 -14.83 15.56 1.56
C LEU A 182 -14.02 14.92 2.70
N LEU A 183 -13.49 13.71 2.51
CA LEU A 183 -12.65 13.05 3.49
C LEU A 183 -11.37 13.85 3.77
N LEU A 184 -10.68 14.32 2.72
CA LEU A 184 -9.50 15.18 2.84
C LEU A 184 -9.85 16.48 3.59
N ALA A 185 -10.93 17.17 3.21
CA ALA A 185 -11.38 18.38 3.90
C ALA A 185 -11.62 18.13 5.40
N ILE A 186 -12.27 17.03 5.75
CA ILE A 186 -12.54 16.69 7.15
C ILE A 186 -11.26 16.42 7.94
N LEU A 187 -10.26 15.80 7.34
CA LEU A 187 -9.05 15.35 8.02
C LEU A 187 -7.96 16.42 8.08
N LEU A 188 -7.90 17.30 7.07
CA LEU A 188 -6.82 18.29 6.91
C LEU A 188 -7.21 19.69 7.36
N ILE A 189 -8.46 20.12 7.10
CA ILE A 189 -8.87 21.51 7.41
C ILE A 189 -9.16 21.64 8.91
N ASP A 190 -8.59 22.67 9.51
CA ASP A 190 -8.78 23.06 10.91
C ASP A 190 -9.47 24.45 11.03
N LYS A 191 -9.49 24.99 12.26
CA LYS A 191 -10.07 26.30 12.55
C LYS A 191 -9.32 27.47 11.93
N ASP A 192 -8.04 27.27 11.59
CA ASP A 192 -7.15 28.30 11.08
C ASP A 192 -7.28 28.48 9.55
N SER A 193 -8.31 27.85 8.96
CA SER A 193 -8.66 28.01 7.54
C SER A 193 -7.52 27.66 6.57
N ASN A 194 -6.74 26.63 6.90
CA ASN A 194 -5.59 26.16 6.11
C ASN A 194 -5.99 25.44 4.80
N HIS A 195 -7.24 25.61 4.36
CA HIS A 195 -7.78 24.94 3.18
C HIS A 195 -7.04 25.30 1.88
N GLU A 196 -6.61 26.55 1.72
CA GLU A 196 -5.86 26.97 0.53
C GLU A 196 -4.56 26.18 0.39
N TYR A 197 -3.80 26.05 1.48
CA TYR A 197 -2.58 25.25 1.48
C TYR A 197 -2.81 23.82 1.03
N PHE A 198 -3.87 23.17 1.52
CA PHE A 198 -4.15 21.77 1.17
C PHE A 198 -4.75 21.62 -0.21
N CYS A 199 -5.51 22.59 -0.73
CA CYS A 199 -5.97 22.58 -2.12
C CYS A 199 -4.82 22.63 -3.14
N HIS A 200 -3.69 23.26 -2.77
CA HIS A 200 -2.50 23.28 -3.63
C HIS A 200 -1.59 22.06 -3.45
N LYS A 201 -1.73 21.34 -2.35
CA LYS A 201 -0.87 20.19 -2.02
C LYS A 201 -1.44 18.85 -2.53
N TYR A 202 -2.76 18.70 -2.57
CA TYR A 202 -3.50 17.49 -2.90
C TYR A 202 -4.52 17.74 -4.02
#